data_c3d35aad7c21e04d61fbd10c12e7c46e
#
_entry.id   c3d35aad7c21e04d61fbd10c12e7c46e
#
_cell.length_a   1.000
_cell.length_b   1.000
_cell.length_c   1.000
_cell.angle_alpha   90.00
_cell.angle_beta   90.00
_cell.angle_gamma   90.00
#
_symmetry.space_group_name_H-M   'P 1'
#
loop_
_entity.id
_entity.type
_entity.pdbx_description
1 polymer ?
#
loop_
_entity_poly.entity_id
_entity_poly.type
_entity_poly.pdbx_seq_one_letter_code
_entity_poly.pdbx_strand_id
1 'polypeptide(L)'
;TGASTITTTGLISGGSLDIDNVLINGTTIGHTDDTDLLTVADGLLTVAGEISVTTLDIGGTNIASTAAELNIVDGNTSATSTTVADADRVVLNDNGTMVQVAMTDIKTYIGGGTSWQAVKTGDFTAAAGQGVFCNTTSSAFTLTLPAGSIGDEVSFVDYAGTFDSNNLTIASNGSEKIHGSTDNLTIAVERAANTLVFTDSTQGWLLKSK
;
A
#
# COMPACT_ATOMS: atom_id res chain seq x y z
N THR A 1 66.07 -18.42 -16.21
CA THR A 1 65.96 -17.44 -17.32
C THR A 1 64.82 -17.90 -18.23
N GLY A 2 63.63 -17.41 -18.00
CA GLY A 2 62.46 -17.70 -18.82
C GLY A 2 62.60 -17.06 -20.20
N ALA A 3 62.26 -17.79 -21.24
CA ALA A 3 62.15 -17.27 -22.58
C ALA A 3 60.97 -16.37 -22.70
N SER A 4 61.18 -15.08 -22.82
CA SER A 4 60.12 -14.13 -23.14
C SER A 4 59.94 -14.12 -24.68
N THR A 5 58.81 -14.58 -25.16
CA THR A 5 58.45 -14.47 -26.57
C THR A 5 57.35 -13.48 -26.74
N ILE A 6 57.61 -12.31 -27.31
CA ILE A 6 56.58 -11.42 -27.82
C ILE A 6 56.60 -11.54 -29.30
N THR A 7 55.65 -12.23 -29.89
CA THR A 7 55.49 -12.32 -31.38
C THR A 7 54.28 -11.48 -31.74
N THR A 8 54.47 -10.39 -32.48
CA THR A 8 53.33 -9.52 -32.85
C THR A 8 53.29 -9.41 -34.38
N THR A 9 52.06 -9.49 -34.92
CA THR A 9 51.74 -9.06 -36.30
C THR A 9 50.94 -7.75 -36.29
N GLY A 10 50.82 -7.10 -35.14
CA GLY A 10 50.02 -5.89 -34.92
C GLY A 10 50.56 -5.02 -33.79
N LEU A 11 49.79 -4.04 -33.38
CA LEU A 11 50.17 -2.98 -32.47
C LEU A 11 50.26 -3.47 -31.02
N ILE A 12 51.44 -3.41 -30.40
CA ILE A 12 51.59 -3.26 -28.95
C ILE A 12 52.13 -1.86 -28.74
N SER A 13 51.26 -0.94 -28.27
CA SER A 13 51.61 0.46 -28.02
C SER A 13 51.82 0.67 -26.54
N GLY A 14 52.83 1.43 -26.17
CA GLY A 14 53.32 1.57 -24.79
C GLY A 14 52.28 2.12 -23.82
N GLY A 15 52.45 1.82 -22.60
CA GLY A 15 51.78 1.97 -21.34
C GLY A 15 52.28 0.83 -20.48
N SER A 16 51.82 0.54 -19.35
CA SER A 16 52.23 -0.66 -18.64
C SER A 16 51.33 -1.83 -19.06
N LEU A 17 51.97 -2.92 -19.50
CA LEU A 17 51.36 -4.24 -19.63
C LEU A 17 52.10 -5.12 -18.65
N ASP A 18 51.61 -5.20 -17.42
CA ASP A 18 52.09 -6.11 -16.40
C ASP A 18 51.06 -7.22 -16.29
N ILE A 19 51.32 -8.34 -16.93
CA ILE A 19 50.40 -9.47 -16.97
C ILE A 19 51.01 -10.59 -16.14
N ASP A 20 50.53 -10.69 -14.89
CA ASP A 20 50.72 -11.86 -14.06
C ASP A 20 49.36 -12.51 -13.85
N ASN A 21 49.14 -13.74 -14.25
CA ASN A 21 47.89 -14.47 -14.14
C ASN A 21 46.69 -13.95 -14.96
N VAL A 22 46.84 -12.94 -15.82
CA VAL A 22 45.76 -12.49 -16.71
C VAL A 22 45.95 -13.12 -18.09
N LEU A 23 44.95 -13.84 -18.57
CA LEU A 23 44.93 -14.44 -19.89
C LEU A 23 43.95 -13.65 -20.78
N ILE A 24 44.42 -13.15 -21.90
CA ILE A 24 43.59 -12.57 -22.96
C ILE A 24 43.70 -13.49 -24.18
N ASN A 25 42.57 -14.13 -24.53
CA ASN A 25 42.51 -15.07 -25.64
C ASN A 25 41.28 -14.82 -26.51
N GLY A 26 41.50 -14.31 -27.72
CA GLY A 26 40.40 -13.98 -28.63
C GLY A 26 39.45 -12.94 -28.02
N THR A 27 38.25 -13.34 -27.71
CA THR A 27 37.18 -12.48 -27.11
C THR A 27 37.06 -12.60 -25.59
N THR A 28 37.96 -13.37 -24.92
CA THR A 28 37.90 -13.62 -23.49
C THR A 28 39.05 -12.96 -22.74
N ILE A 29 38.76 -12.53 -21.51
CA ILE A 29 39.75 -12.08 -20.52
C ILE A 29 39.46 -12.85 -19.23
N GLY A 30 40.45 -13.56 -18.74
CA GLY A 30 40.31 -14.40 -17.57
C GLY A 30 41.56 -14.51 -16.73
N HIS A 31 41.50 -15.36 -15.70
CA HIS A 31 42.61 -15.84 -14.92
C HIS A 31 43.11 -17.16 -15.49
N THR A 32 44.33 -17.60 -15.19
CA THR A 32 44.84 -18.90 -15.65
C THR A 32 43.98 -20.10 -15.24
N ASP A 33 43.27 -19.99 -14.14
CA ASP A 33 42.36 -21.02 -13.60
C ASP A 33 40.89 -20.81 -14.01
N ASP A 34 40.56 -19.65 -14.61
CA ASP A 34 39.23 -19.28 -15.11
C ASP A 34 39.40 -18.41 -16.37
N THR A 35 39.48 -19.05 -17.51
CA THR A 35 39.95 -18.43 -18.76
C THR A 35 38.90 -17.61 -19.50
N ASP A 36 37.63 -17.64 -19.09
CA ASP A 36 36.48 -16.99 -19.72
C ASP A 36 35.68 -16.09 -18.79
N LEU A 37 36.31 -15.61 -17.70
CA LEU A 37 35.67 -14.75 -16.68
C LEU A 37 34.98 -13.53 -17.31
N LEU A 38 35.56 -12.92 -18.32
CA LEU A 38 34.96 -11.88 -19.13
C LEU A 38 34.96 -12.28 -20.60
N THR A 39 33.80 -12.27 -21.23
CA THR A 39 33.67 -12.44 -22.68
C THR A 39 33.19 -11.16 -23.33
N VAL A 40 33.91 -10.65 -24.33
CA VAL A 40 33.58 -9.42 -25.05
C VAL A 40 33.06 -9.80 -26.43
N ALA A 41 31.82 -9.37 -26.72
CA ALA A 41 31.20 -9.48 -28.02
C ALA A 41 30.71 -8.09 -28.48
N ASP A 42 30.30 -7.95 -29.75
CA ASP A 42 29.77 -6.67 -30.23
C ASP A 42 28.55 -6.23 -29.41
N GLY A 43 28.69 -5.11 -28.68
CA GLY A 43 27.63 -4.57 -27.80
C GLY A 43 27.34 -5.36 -26.51
N LEU A 44 28.14 -6.41 -26.20
CA LEU A 44 27.90 -7.27 -25.03
C LEU A 44 29.20 -7.59 -24.28
N LEU A 45 29.16 -7.41 -22.94
CA LEU A 45 30.15 -7.96 -22.01
C LEU A 45 29.46 -9.04 -21.16
N THR A 46 29.92 -10.27 -21.23
CA THR A 46 29.47 -11.37 -20.36
C THR A 46 30.50 -11.60 -19.25
N VAL A 47 30.03 -11.68 -18.00
CA VAL A 47 30.86 -12.05 -16.84
C VAL A 47 30.37 -13.40 -16.32
N ALA A 48 31.27 -14.40 -16.36
CA ALA A 48 30.97 -15.76 -15.90
C ALA A 48 31.25 -15.95 -14.39
N GLY A 49 31.07 -14.92 -13.60
CA GLY A 49 31.34 -14.91 -12.15
C GLY A 49 30.60 -13.80 -11.43
N GLU A 50 31.05 -13.45 -10.25
CA GLU A 50 30.52 -12.34 -9.47
C GLU A 50 31.10 -11.00 -9.92
N ILE A 51 30.26 -9.97 -9.92
CA ILE A 51 30.68 -8.59 -10.11
C ILE A 51 30.63 -7.90 -8.75
N SER A 52 31.82 -7.57 -8.20
CA SER A 52 31.92 -6.76 -6.98
C SER A 52 32.20 -5.31 -7.38
N VAL A 53 31.22 -4.45 -7.18
CA VAL A 53 31.33 -3.02 -7.50
C VAL A 53 30.93 -2.18 -6.30
N THR A 54 31.56 -1.02 -6.16
CA THR A 54 31.18 -0.06 -5.10
C THR A 54 29.85 0.61 -5.43
N THR A 55 29.57 0.78 -6.74
CA THR A 55 28.34 1.42 -7.26
C THR A 55 28.01 0.77 -8.59
N LEU A 56 26.77 0.32 -8.75
CA LEU A 56 26.24 -0.13 -10.02
C LEU A 56 25.49 1.03 -10.68
N ASP A 57 25.94 1.48 -11.84
CA ASP A 57 25.29 2.50 -12.66
C ASP A 57 24.61 1.85 -13.88
N ILE A 58 23.39 2.23 -14.15
CA ILE A 58 22.68 1.83 -15.38
C ILE A 58 22.20 3.07 -16.11
N GLY A 59 22.79 3.33 -17.28
CA GLY A 59 22.39 4.44 -18.13
C GLY A 59 22.63 5.83 -17.52
N GLY A 60 23.66 5.99 -16.70
CA GLY A 60 24.00 7.25 -16.01
C GLY A 60 23.28 7.43 -14.66
N THR A 61 22.60 6.39 -14.18
CA THR A 61 21.91 6.44 -12.88
C THR A 61 22.39 5.31 -11.97
N ASN A 62 22.84 5.66 -10.77
CA ASN A 62 23.28 4.71 -9.77
C ASN A 62 22.10 3.94 -9.16
N ILE A 63 22.24 2.63 -9.05
CA ILE A 63 21.31 1.81 -8.26
C ILE A 63 21.62 2.06 -6.77
N ALA A 64 20.69 2.71 -6.08
CA ALA A 64 20.80 3.02 -4.66
C ALA A 64 20.27 1.90 -3.74
N SER A 65 19.54 0.93 -4.29
CA SER A 65 19.01 -0.20 -3.53
C SER A 65 20.11 -1.12 -3.04
N THR A 66 20.03 -1.53 -1.78
CA THR A 66 20.92 -2.53 -1.20
C THR A 66 20.61 -3.93 -1.77
N ALA A 67 21.55 -4.86 -1.67
CA ALA A 67 21.31 -6.26 -2.06
C ALA A 67 20.14 -6.89 -1.26
N ALA A 68 19.97 -6.53 0.01
CA ALA A 68 18.85 -6.99 0.83
C ALA A 68 17.50 -6.52 0.29
N GLU A 69 17.41 -5.26 -0.15
CA GLU A 69 16.18 -4.70 -0.73
C GLU A 69 15.87 -5.30 -2.10
N LEU A 70 16.88 -5.55 -2.93
CA LEU A 70 16.70 -6.21 -4.22
C LEU A 70 16.24 -7.67 -4.04
N ASN A 71 16.77 -8.38 -3.05
CA ASN A 71 16.37 -9.76 -2.74
C ASN A 71 14.93 -9.84 -2.21
N ILE A 72 14.40 -8.80 -1.56
CA ILE A 72 12.98 -8.73 -1.19
C ILE A 72 12.09 -8.66 -2.44
N VAL A 73 12.48 -7.88 -3.45
CA VAL A 73 11.73 -7.77 -4.71
C VAL A 73 11.73 -9.08 -5.49
N ASP A 74 12.77 -9.90 -5.36
CA ASP A 74 12.87 -11.24 -5.95
C ASP A 74 11.85 -12.25 -5.37
N GLY A 75 11.27 -11.97 -4.20
CA GLY A 75 10.24 -12.81 -3.58
C GLY A 75 10.74 -14.09 -2.91
N ASN A 76 12.03 -14.34 -2.89
CA ASN A 76 12.65 -15.49 -2.20
C ASN A 76 12.73 -15.32 -0.68
N THR A 77 12.45 -14.13 -0.17
CA THR A 77 12.43 -13.87 1.27
C THR A 77 11.07 -14.25 1.83
N SER A 78 11.03 -15.26 2.70
CA SER A 78 9.82 -15.66 3.40
C SER A 78 9.25 -14.47 4.18
N ALA A 79 7.97 -14.17 3.97
CA ALA A 79 7.26 -13.19 4.79
C ALA A 79 7.22 -13.69 6.24
N THR A 80 7.95 -13.07 7.11
CA THR A 80 7.73 -13.21 8.55
C THR A 80 6.52 -12.36 8.92
N SER A 81 5.77 -12.76 9.96
CA SER A 81 4.58 -12.04 10.40
C SER A 81 4.92 -10.57 10.69
N THR A 82 4.63 -9.71 9.73
CA THR A 82 4.82 -8.28 9.82
C THR A 82 3.46 -7.64 10.10
N THR A 83 3.36 -6.83 11.13
CA THR A 83 2.17 -6.01 11.35
C THR A 83 2.19 -4.89 10.33
N VAL A 84 1.19 -4.88 9.44
CA VAL A 84 1.02 -3.80 8.47
C VAL A 84 0.55 -2.53 9.19
N ALA A 85 1.24 -1.42 8.98
CA ALA A 85 0.93 -0.12 9.54
C ALA A 85 0.59 0.91 8.45
N ASP A 86 -0.13 1.97 8.83
CA ASP A 86 -0.54 3.03 7.90
C ASP A 86 0.64 3.74 7.19
N ALA A 87 1.83 3.71 7.82
CA ALA A 87 3.05 4.29 7.25
C ALA A 87 3.76 3.36 6.25
N ASP A 88 3.41 2.08 6.20
CA ASP A 88 4.00 1.13 5.27
C ASP A 88 3.64 1.47 3.82
N ARG A 89 4.47 1.02 2.90
CA ARG A 89 4.30 1.30 1.48
C ARG A 89 4.31 0.03 0.66
N VAL A 90 3.49 0.01 -0.37
CA VAL A 90 3.42 -1.05 -1.38
C VAL A 90 3.92 -0.50 -2.70
N VAL A 91 4.74 -1.27 -3.40
CA VAL A 91 5.16 -0.95 -4.77
C VAL A 91 4.09 -1.49 -5.73
N LEU A 92 3.55 -0.61 -6.56
CA LEU A 92 2.60 -0.99 -7.60
C LEU A 92 2.87 -0.24 -8.91
N ASN A 93 2.33 -0.77 -10.01
CA ASN A 93 2.35 -0.12 -11.30
C ASN A 93 1.11 0.78 -11.42
N ASP A 94 1.33 2.10 -11.46
CA ASP A 94 0.30 3.09 -11.73
C ASP A 94 0.38 3.50 -13.19
N ASN A 95 -0.48 2.93 -14.00
CA ASN A 95 -0.61 3.21 -15.43
C ASN A 95 0.74 3.22 -16.19
N GLY A 96 1.59 2.21 -15.92
CA GLY A 96 2.89 2.05 -16.57
C GLY A 96 4.08 2.65 -15.80
N THR A 97 3.85 3.36 -14.70
CA THR A 97 4.89 3.90 -13.82
C THR A 97 4.92 3.14 -12.50
N MET A 98 6.10 2.70 -12.08
CA MET A 98 6.28 2.08 -10.77
C MET A 98 6.31 3.14 -9.68
N VAL A 99 5.40 3.03 -8.71
CA VAL A 99 5.27 3.98 -7.60
C VAL A 99 5.18 3.26 -6.26
N GLN A 100 5.48 3.98 -5.19
CA GLN A 100 5.22 3.53 -3.82
C GLN A 100 3.93 4.19 -3.32
N VAL A 101 2.96 3.39 -2.91
CA VAL A 101 1.67 3.84 -2.39
C VAL A 101 1.58 3.52 -0.90
N ALA A 102 1.14 4.48 -0.10
CA ALA A 102 0.95 4.28 1.33
C ALA A 102 -0.21 3.32 1.62
N MET A 103 -0.11 2.53 2.69
CA MET A 103 -1.21 1.64 3.10
C MET A 103 -2.49 2.41 3.44
N THR A 104 -2.39 3.67 3.88
CA THR A 104 -3.53 4.57 4.06
C THR A 104 -4.34 4.79 2.79
N ASP A 105 -3.68 4.93 1.64
CA ASP A 105 -4.33 5.17 0.35
C ASP A 105 -5.01 3.89 -0.14
N ILE A 106 -4.35 2.75 0.03
CA ILE A 106 -4.93 1.44 -0.28
C ILE A 106 -6.15 1.18 0.61
N LYS A 107 -6.05 1.45 1.91
CA LYS A 107 -7.16 1.33 2.86
C LYS A 107 -8.36 2.21 2.45
N THR A 108 -8.08 3.42 1.98
CA THR A 108 -9.12 4.33 1.47
C THR A 108 -9.76 3.78 0.19
N TYR A 109 -8.96 3.27 -0.75
CA TYR A 109 -9.45 2.71 -2.00
C TYR A 109 -10.32 1.45 -1.83
N ILE A 110 -9.93 0.53 -0.93
CA ILE A 110 -10.69 -0.71 -0.69
C ILE A 110 -11.92 -0.51 0.21
N GLY A 111 -12.12 0.70 0.74
CA GLY A 111 -13.14 0.99 1.73
C GLY A 111 -12.79 0.30 3.05
N GLY A 112 -12.33 1.03 4.04
CA GLY A 112 -12.16 0.48 5.40
C GLY A 112 -13.51 -0.03 5.91
N GLY A 113 -13.51 -1.14 6.67
CA GLY A 113 -14.72 -1.56 7.39
C GLY A 113 -15.24 -0.45 8.33
N THR A 114 -16.40 -0.65 8.93
CA THR A 114 -17.02 0.33 9.86
C THR A 114 -16.03 0.79 10.93
N SER A 115 -15.77 2.08 10.98
CA SER A 115 -14.90 2.73 11.98
C SER A 115 -15.70 2.98 13.27
N TRP A 116 -15.65 2.03 14.22
CA TRP A 116 -16.39 2.14 15.46
C TRP A 116 -15.84 3.22 16.38
N GLN A 117 -16.75 4.10 16.82
CA GLN A 117 -16.46 5.20 17.73
C GLN A 117 -16.59 4.76 19.19
N ALA A 118 -15.93 5.48 20.09
CA ALA A 118 -16.19 5.32 21.52
C ALA A 118 -17.67 5.55 21.85
N VAL A 119 -18.17 4.91 22.92
CA VAL A 119 -19.57 5.03 23.35
C VAL A 119 -19.99 6.50 23.50
N LYS A 120 -21.10 6.86 22.87
CA LYS A 120 -21.72 8.20 22.96
C LYS A 120 -22.87 8.18 23.92
N THR A 121 -22.95 9.22 24.75
CA THR A 121 -24.00 9.43 25.78
C THR A 121 -24.77 10.72 25.56
N GLY A 122 -24.63 11.36 24.42
CA GLY A 122 -25.28 12.62 24.05
C GLY A 122 -25.15 12.87 22.54
N ASP A 123 -25.69 13.99 22.07
CA ASP A 123 -25.71 14.34 20.64
C ASP A 123 -24.37 14.20 19.97
N PHE A 124 -24.38 13.56 18.81
CA PHE A 124 -23.18 13.26 18.04
C PHE A 124 -23.45 13.35 16.54
N THR A 125 -22.54 13.97 15.80
CA THR A 125 -22.58 13.96 14.34
C THR A 125 -21.60 12.93 13.82
N ALA A 126 -22.10 11.92 13.10
CA ALA A 126 -21.27 10.89 12.50
C ALA A 126 -20.61 11.38 11.21
N ALA A 127 -19.50 10.75 10.84
CA ALA A 127 -18.95 10.81 9.50
C ALA A 127 -19.30 9.53 8.72
N ALA A 128 -19.23 9.57 7.40
CA ALA A 128 -19.42 8.40 6.55
C ALA A 128 -18.44 7.28 6.94
N GLY A 129 -18.91 6.03 6.95
CA GLY A 129 -18.15 4.85 7.35
C GLY A 129 -18.04 4.64 8.85
N GLN A 130 -18.65 5.48 9.71
CA GLN A 130 -18.59 5.31 11.15
C GLN A 130 -19.69 4.39 11.68
N GLY A 131 -19.34 3.65 12.76
CA GLY A 131 -20.25 2.95 13.65
C GLY A 131 -20.28 3.62 15.02
N VAL A 132 -21.46 3.79 15.60
CA VAL A 132 -21.66 4.52 16.86
C VAL A 132 -22.32 3.62 17.89
N PHE A 133 -21.67 3.40 19.03
CA PHE A 133 -22.30 2.80 20.20
C PHE A 133 -23.06 3.89 20.95
N CYS A 134 -24.41 3.82 20.91
CA CYS A 134 -25.27 4.82 21.51
C CYS A 134 -25.77 4.34 22.86
N ASN A 135 -25.45 5.06 23.93
CA ASN A 135 -25.89 4.77 25.29
C ASN A 135 -26.89 5.83 25.74
N THR A 136 -28.17 5.50 25.69
CA THR A 136 -29.29 6.38 26.09
C THR A 136 -29.76 6.14 27.51
N THR A 137 -28.99 5.43 28.36
CA THR A 137 -29.40 5.09 29.74
C THR A 137 -29.84 6.32 30.53
N SER A 138 -29.14 7.45 30.39
CA SER A 138 -29.43 8.67 31.14
C SER A 138 -30.43 9.60 30.47
N SER A 139 -30.48 9.63 29.14
CA SER A 139 -31.38 10.48 28.34
C SER A 139 -31.38 10.07 26.87
N ALA A 140 -32.47 10.36 26.18
CA ALA A 140 -32.54 10.33 24.73
C ALA A 140 -31.59 11.38 24.15
N PHE A 141 -31.00 11.09 22.95
CA PHE A 141 -30.17 12.03 22.23
C PHE A 141 -30.27 11.84 20.71
N THR A 142 -29.60 12.71 19.96
CA THR A 142 -29.64 12.72 18.50
C THR A 142 -28.32 12.28 17.92
N LEU A 143 -28.36 11.31 17.00
CA LEU A 143 -27.31 10.97 16.07
C LEU A 143 -27.57 11.67 14.73
N THR A 144 -26.77 12.67 14.38
CA THR A 144 -26.88 13.37 13.11
C THR A 144 -26.02 12.68 12.05
N LEU A 145 -26.62 12.39 10.92
CA LEU A 145 -25.94 11.80 9.76
C LEU A 145 -25.07 12.84 9.05
N PRO A 146 -23.99 12.45 8.38
CA PRO A 146 -23.20 13.35 7.57
C PRO A 146 -23.95 13.80 6.31
N ALA A 147 -23.42 14.78 5.58
CA ALA A 147 -23.85 15.04 4.21
C ALA A 147 -23.59 13.78 3.36
N GLY A 148 -24.62 13.27 2.70
CA GLY A 148 -24.60 11.98 2.05
C GLY A 148 -24.07 12.00 0.62
N SER A 149 -23.19 11.05 0.30
CA SER A 149 -22.83 10.65 -1.06
C SER A 149 -23.29 9.22 -1.29
N ILE A 150 -23.64 8.87 -2.54
CA ILE A 150 -24.16 7.52 -2.85
C ILE A 150 -23.20 6.44 -2.34
N GLY A 151 -23.76 5.51 -1.53
CA GLY A 151 -23.00 4.42 -0.92
C GLY A 151 -22.39 4.74 0.46
N ASP A 152 -22.48 5.98 0.95
CA ASP A 152 -22.06 6.30 2.32
C ASP A 152 -22.90 5.51 3.32
N GLU A 153 -22.26 4.98 4.36
CA GLU A 153 -22.91 4.20 5.41
C GLU A 153 -22.64 4.80 6.79
N VAL A 154 -23.64 4.71 7.66
CA VAL A 154 -23.51 4.98 9.11
C VAL A 154 -24.21 3.87 9.86
N SER A 155 -23.51 3.25 10.79
CA SER A 155 -24.03 2.18 11.65
C SER A 155 -24.23 2.69 13.07
N PHE A 156 -25.22 2.15 13.78
CA PHE A 156 -25.41 2.41 15.20
C PHE A 156 -25.85 1.15 15.95
N VAL A 157 -25.58 1.13 17.25
CA VAL A 157 -25.94 0.02 18.15
C VAL A 157 -26.45 0.60 19.45
N ASP A 158 -27.58 0.08 19.95
CA ASP A 158 -28.06 0.32 21.32
C ASP A 158 -27.12 -0.35 22.32
N TYR A 159 -26.24 0.45 22.93
CA TYR A 159 -25.20 -0.05 23.84
C TYR A 159 -25.78 -0.68 25.11
N ALA A 160 -26.80 -0.07 25.70
CA ALA A 160 -27.31 -0.46 27.00
C ALA A 160 -28.68 -1.18 26.93
N GLY A 161 -29.31 -1.28 25.76
CA GLY A 161 -30.67 -1.81 25.63
C GLY A 161 -31.72 -0.86 26.19
N THR A 162 -31.61 0.43 25.88
CA THR A 162 -32.45 1.48 26.49
C THR A 162 -33.18 2.37 25.50
N PHE A 163 -33.17 2.02 24.20
CA PHE A 163 -33.86 2.80 23.17
C PHE A 163 -35.38 2.74 23.28
N ASP A 164 -35.93 1.72 23.92
CA ASP A 164 -37.37 1.62 24.23
C ASP A 164 -37.82 2.64 25.27
N SER A 165 -36.91 2.99 26.19
CA SER A 165 -37.19 3.92 27.30
C SER A 165 -36.75 5.34 27.00
N ASN A 166 -35.58 5.48 26.41
CA ASN A 166 -34.95 6.73 25.95
C ASN A 166 -34.55 6.59 24.48
N ASN A 167 -35.40 7.01 23.58
CA ASN A 167 -35.24 6.77 22.17
C ASN A 167 -33.99 7.42 21.60
N LEU A 168 -33.35 6.76 20.62
CA LEU A 168 -32.36 7.40 19.76
C LEU A 168 -33.09 8.10 18.60
N THR A 169 -32.77 9.38 18.39
CA THR A 169 -33.22 10.13 17.21
C THR A 169 -32.12 10.13 16.16
N ILE A 170 -32.42 9.72 14.94
CA ILE A 170 -31.53 9.88 13.79
C ILE A 170 -31.98 11.11 13.01
N ALA A 171 -31.13 12.11 12.90
CA ALA A 171 -31.35 13.31 12.11
C ALA A 171 -30.53 13.31 10.84
N SER A 172 -31.08 13.78 9.74
CA SER A 172 -30.33 13.99 8.50
C SER A 172 -29.48 15.25 8.56
N ASN A 173 -28.53 15.38 7.63
CA ASN A 173 -27.79 16.62 7.43
C ASN A 173 -28.67 17.64 6.69
N GLY A 174 -28.91 18.78 7.30
CA GLY A 174 -29.68 19.87 6.68
C GLY A 174 -31.09 19.43 6.25
N SER A 175 -31.38 19.51 4.96
CA SER A 175 -32.66 19.14 4.36
C SER A 175 -32.63 17.78 3.63
N GLU A 176 -31.62 16.98 3.85
CA GLU A 176 -31.58 15.62 3.31
C GLU A 176 -32.72 14.78 3.89
N LYS A 177 -33.03 13.70 3.22
CA LYS A 177 -34.16 12.84 3.59
C LYS A 177 -33.69 11.56 4.27
N ILE A 178 -34.58 11.01 5.07
CA ILE A 178 -34.49 9.64 5.58
C ILE A 178 -35.77 8.93 5.13
N HIS A 179 -35.68 7.83 4.40
CA HIS A 179 -36.81 7.11 3.85
C HIS A 179 -37.76 8.00 3.01
N GLY A 180 -37.21 8.97 2.28
CA GLY A 180 -37.98 9.89 1.45
C GLY A 180 -38.65 11.05 2.20
N SER A 181 -38.56 11.10 3.55
CA SER A 181 -39.06 12.21 4.39
C SER A 181 -37.92 13.08 4.92
N THR A 182 -38.21 14.36 5.16
CA THR A 182 -37.31 15.27 5.89
C THR A 182 -37.47 15.16 7.42
N ASP A 183 -38.37 14.29 7.89
CA ASP A 183 -38.56 14.04 9.32
C ASP A 183 -37.42 13.18 9.87
N ASN A 184 -37.11 13.38 11.13
CA ASN A 184 -36.16 12.54 11.85
C ASN A 184 -36.71 11.13 12.05
N LEU A 185 -35.81 10.13 12.00
CA LEU A 185 -36.15 8.75 12.29
C LEU A 185 -35.97 8.48 13.79
N THR A 186 -37.01 7.99 14.47
CA THR A 186 -36.94 7.58 15.88
C THR A 186 -36.71 6.08 15.99
N ILE A 187 -35.67 5.67 16.70
CA ILE A 187 -35.39 4.29 17.05
C ILE A 187 -35.80 4.05 18.48
N ALA A 188 -36.85 3.24 18.67
CA ALA A 188 -37.50 2.96 19.97
C ALA A 188 -37.53 1.44 20.27
N VAL A 189 -36.61 0.69 19.71
CA VAL A 189 -36.52 -0.78 19.88
C VAL A 189 -35.30 -1.10 20.70
N GLU A 190 -35.49 -1.81 21.81
CA GLU A 190 -34.43 -2.31 22.66
C GLU A 190 -33.45 -3.16 21.84
N ARG A 191 -32.13 -2.98 22.08
CA ARG A 191 -31.05 -3.70 21.41
C ARG A 191 -31.01 -3.53 19.87
N ALA A 192 -31.60 -2.47 19.35
CA ALA A 192 -31.52 -2.19 17.93
C ALA A 192 -30.07 -1.98 17.48
N ALA A 193 -29.76 -2.56 16.34
CA ALA A 193 -28.48 -2.39 15.64
C ALA A 193 -28.78 -2.31 14.14
N ASN A 194 -28.53 -1.16 13.53
CA ASN A 194 -28.87 -0.94 12.13
C ASN A 194 -27.74 -0.18 11.42
N THR A 195 -27.74 -0.25 10.09
CA THR A 195 -26.92 0.55 9.21
C THR A 195 -27.83 1.33 8.27
N LEU A 196 -27.58 2.62 8.13
CA LEU A 196 -28.17 3.44 7.09
C LEU A 196 -27.18 3.58 5.94
N VAL A 197 -27.72 3.60 4.71
CA VAL A 197 -26.94 3.86 3.49
C VAL A 197 -27.60 5.02 2.74
N PHE A 198 -26.77 5.95 2.25
CA PHE A 198 -27.26 7.05 1.42
C PHE A 198 -27.42 6.59 -0.02
N THR A 199 -28.53 6.93 -0.64
CA THR A 199 -28.86 6.56 -2.02
C THR A 199 -28.82 7.74 -2.97
N ASP A 200 -29.74 8.68 -2.81
CA ASP A 200 -29.91 9.85 -3.66
C ASP A 200 -30.71 10.95 -2.93
N SER A 201 -30.95 12.07 -3.58
CA SER A 201 -31.74 13.17 -3.02
C SER A 201 -33.26 12.88 -2.93
N THR A 202 -33.75 11.81 -3.56
CA THR A 202 -35.20 11.45 -3.55
C THR A 202 -35.53 10.68 -2.29
N GLN A 203 -34.78 9.64 -1.98
CA GLN A 203 -34.97 8.78 -0.82
C GLN A 203 -34.07 9.15 0.36
N GLY A 204 -32.87 9.68 0.05
CA GLY A 204 -31.88 10.01 1.08
C GLY A 204 -31.25 8.78 1.71
N TRP A 205 -31.26 8.72 3.02
CA TRP A 205 -30.74 7.64 3.84
C TRP A 205 -31.78 6.53 4.01
N LEU A 206 -31.42 5.31 3.73
CA LEU A 206 -32.26 4.11 3.89
C LEU A 206 -31.64 3.14 4.90
N LEU A 207 -32.47 2.46 5.69
CA LEU A 207 -32.03 1.34 6.51
C LEU A 207 -31.62 0.17 5.61
N LYS A 208 -30.35 -0.22 5.69
CA LYS A 208 -29.77 -1.34 4.95
C LYS A 208 -30.13 -2.69 5.56
N SER A 209 -30.34 -2.74 6.88
CA SER A 209 -30.74 -3.93 7.63
C SER A 209 -31.82 -3.58 8.64
N LYS A 210 -32.77 -4.48 8.82
CA LYS A 210 -33.83 -4.42 9.85
C LYS A 210 -33.56 -5.45 10.93
#